data_93d898492caba3c89b95db76a4222e6c
#
_entry.id   93d898492caba3c89b95db76a4222e6c
#
_cell.length_a   1.000
_cell.length_b   1.000
_cell.length_c   1.000
_cell.angle_alpha   90.00
_cell.angle_beta   90.00
_cell.angle_gamma   90.00
#
_symmetry.space_group_name_H-M   'P 1'
#
loop_
_entity.id
_entity.type
_entity.pdbx_description
1 polymer ?
#
loop_
_entity_poly.entity_id
_entity_poly.type
_entity_poly.pdbx_seq_one_letter_code
_entity_poly.pdbx_strand_id
1 'polypeptide(L)'
;MADGMLFDIVLAHAPSVYDFRNRDDVLFAYLSNSDSVHVSSIFEMPPVGIIALKQHLERRGFKAEFFNIASRMLSDPEFDVEAFLKNVPARYFGVDLHWLAHAHGAVELARLYKELHPSAKTLVGGISSTYYHEELAAYPQIDYVVRGYDTLLPVELLLKAEDRPEALLRVPNLTWKRGGEVVVNELGHTPSSYTAAVDWREVLTGDRKAMTPYNLVIPQSGCEYCCRWCGGSKYFFRKYMGVKKIIQKTPEMLRDELKSVADAARGAHTVTMIDFWHEYHDLLDVACDVFLDADVNYLHYSLHRLPTVETGRKMSRPAKAIIELSPDSHDLAVARAGGRGKYTMEDMEKFIDTLLDEVYSWEIYFMIGLPRQTAASVRETVQYCEHLLRKYRKKKVVPFICPMLPFLDPGSMIYDNAEKWGYRIFHRSLEQHRQALLSMSWKDRLNYETKWLSREELVDVSYESVRALTMLKNKYGMLPDGITEMMVGLIDSTRGLLGEIDAYQGMPEGPKKEGVGLGLRARILQYNRQQFKMVRSQQRPVDLGFARRQWFDTDEAFQRVMQPSAA
;
A
#
# COMPACT_ATOMS: atom_id res chain seq x y z
N MET A 1 10.98 -27.93 -14.02
CA MET A 1 9.79 -27.19 -14.49
C MET A 1 9.40 -27.83 -15.81
N ALA A 2 8.11 -28.18 -15.96
CA ALA A 2 7.62 -28.93 -17.10
C ALA A 2 7.77 -28.14 -18.42
N ASP A 3 8.04 -28.88 -19.51
CA ASP A 3 8.16 -28.37 -20.88
C ASP A 3 7.16 -27.24 -21.20
N GLY A 4 7.69 -26.11 -21.63
CA GLY A 4 7.13 -25.05 -22.46
C GLY A 4 5.61 -24.82 -22.50
N MET A 5 4.93 -24.86 -21.36
CA MET A 5 3.48 -24.58 -21.32
C MET A 5 3.22 -23.10 -21.52
N LEU A 6 2.70 -22.72 -22.67
CA LEU A 6 2.27 -21.36 -22.98
C LEU A 6 1.06 -21.00 -22.10
N PHE A 7 1.18 -19.92 -21.32
CA PHE A 7 0.06 -19.31 -20.59
C PHE A 7 -0.79 -18.44 -21.54
N ASP A 8 -2.09 -18.37 -21.27
CA ASP A 8 -2.92 -17.35 -21.91
C ASP A 8 -2.56 -15.98 -21.38
N ILE A 9 -2.36 -15.89 -20.05
CA ILE A 9 -1.92 -14.66 -19.37
C ILE A 9 -1.01 -14.97 -18.18
N VAL A 10 0.04 -14.19 -18.06
CA VAL A 10 0.84 -14.06 -16.83
C VAL A 10 0.61 -12.68 -16.23
N LEU A 11 0.29 -12.64 -14.97
CA LEU A 11 0.13 -11.42 -14.18
C LEU A 11 1.33 -11.23 -13.27
N ALA A 12 1.84 -10.02 -13.14
CA ALA A 12 3.02 -9.71 -12.35
C ALA A 12 2.83 -8.48 -11.47
N HIS A 13 3.37 -8.54 -10.25
CA HIS A 13 3.51 -7.38 -9.36
C HIS A 13 4.97 -6.93 -9.36
N ALA A 14 5.19 -5.68 -9.81
CA ALA A 14 6.51 -5.09 -9.94
C ALA A 14 6.99 -4.44 -8.64
N PRO A 15 8.32 -4.32 -8.38
CA PRO A 15 8.83 -3.45 -7.34
C PRO A 15 8.61 -1.97 -7.69
N SER A 16 8.71 -1.09 -6.70
CA SER A 16 8.61 0.36 -6.95
C SER A 16 9.66 0.85 -7.95
N VAL A 17 10.89 0.37 -7.80
CA VAL A 17 12.02 0.67 -8.70
C VAL A 17 12.66 -0.64 -9.16
N TYR A 18 12.74 -0.85 -10.45
CA TYR A 18 13.43 -1.98 -11.06
C TYR A 18 14.82 -1.53 -11.58
N ASP A 19 15.96 -2.18 -11.32
CA ASP A 19 16.21 -3.14 -10.26
C ASP A 19 16.75 -2.41 -9.02
N PHE A 20 16.07 -2.55 -7.89
CA PHE A 20 16.41 -1.83 -6.65
C PHE A 20 17.64 -2.40 -5.92
N ARG A 21 18.00 -3.66 -6.17
CA ARG A 21 18.93 -4.44 -5.33
C ARG A 21 20.38 -3.92 -5.30
N ASN A 22 20.80 -3.31 -6.43
CA ASN A 22 22.17 -2.80 -6.58
C ASN A 22 22.20 -1.29 -6.85
N ARG A 23 21.12 -0.56 -6.53
CA ARG A 23 21.07 0.89 -6.70
C ARG A 23 21.87 1.60 -5.61
N ASP A 24 22.87 2.36 -6.04
CA ASP A 24 23.67 3.24 -5.18
C ASP A 24 23.31 4.73 -5.35
N ASP A 25 22.41 5.01 -6.29
CA ASP A 25 21.95 6.33 -6.68
C ASP A 25 20.52 6.66 -6.15
N VAL A 26 19.90 5.72 -5.42
CA VAL A 26 18.55 5.87 -4.85
C VAL A 26 18.58 5.41 -3.39
N LEU A 27 18.28 6.30 -2.47
CA LEU A 27 18.14 5.96 -1.05
C LEU A 27 16.74 5.37 -0.80
N PHE A 28 16.68 4.07 -0.50
CA PHE A 28 15.44 3.39 -0.11
C PHE A 28 15.21 3.53 1.40
N ALA A 29 14.93 4.76 1.83
CA ALA A 29 14.66 5.04 3.22
C ALA A 29 13.27 4.54 3.62
N TYR A 30 13.18 3.96 4.83
CA TYR A 30 11.92 3.61 5.46
C TYR A 30 11.32 4.84 6.15
N LEU A 31 10.08 5.17 5.83
CA LEU A 31 9.41 6.36 6.34
C LEU A 31 8.08 6.07 7.04
N SER A 32 7.65 4.81 7.06
CA SER A 32 6.45 4.46 7.77
C SER A 32 6.71 4.47 9.27
N ASN A 33 5.88 5.18 9.99
CA ASN A 33 5.81 5.15 11.45
C ASN A 33 4.76 4.15 11.94
N SER A 34 4.20 3.39 11.02
CA SER A 34 3.25 2.35 11.34
C SER A 34 3.99 1.07 11.66
N ASP A 35 4.00 0.67 12.91
CA ASP A 35 4.44 -0.67 13.32
C ASP A 35 3.46 -1.74 12.79
N SER A 36 2.36 -1.33 12.16
CA SER A 36 1.29 -2.22 11.71
C SER A 36 1.43 -2.71 10.29
N VAL A 37 2.01 -1.91 9.41
CA VAL A 37 2.17 -2.26 8.00
C VAL A 37 3.63 -2.06 7.64
N HIS A 38 4.40 -3.13 7.69
CA HIS A 38 5.77 -3.14 7.18
C HIS A 38 5.72 -3.30 5.67
N VAL A 39 5.34 -2.24 4.99
CA VAL A 39 5.58 -2.13 3.56
C VAL A 39 6.94 -1.50 3.41
N SER A 40 7.86 -2.22 2.79
CA SER A 40 9.16 -1.63 2.45
C SER A 40 8.99 -0.55 1.40
N SER A 41 9.99 0.28 1.18
CA SER A 41 9.99 1.25 0.07
C SER A 41 9.95 0.60 -1.33
N ILE A 42 9.95 -0.73 -1.38
CA ILE A 42 9.76 -1.53 -2.60
C ILE A 42 8.28 -1.76 -2.89
N PHE A 43 7.40 -1.64 -1.90
CA PHE A 43 5.95 -1.85 -2.00
C PHE A 43 5.61 -3.25 -2.54
N GLU A 44 6.19 -4.28 -1.95
CA GLU A 44 6.09 -5.68 -2.40
C GLU A 44 4.73 -6.33 -2.18
N MET A 45 3.79 -5.66 -1.53
CA MET A 45 2.44 -6.19 -1.29
C MET A 45 1.54 -5.97 -2.50
N PRO A 46 1.08 -7.05 -3.18
CA PRO A 46 0.24 -6.91 -4.35
C PRO A 46 -1.18 -6.48 -3.98
N PRO A 47 -1.88 -5.73 -4.85
CA PRO A 47 -3.30 -5.46 -4.66
C PRO A 47 -4.12 -6.74 -4.78
N VAL A 48 -5.15 -6.89 -3.93
CA VAL A 48 -6.05 -8.05 -3.92
C VAL A 48 -6.70 -8.29 -5.29
N GLY A 49 -6.96 -7.21 -6.04
CA GLY A 49 -7.58 -7.26 -7.36
C GLY A 49 -6.82 -8.09 -8.40
N ILE A 50 -5.48 -8.13 -8.36
CA ILE A 50 -4.72 -8.94 -9.34
C ILE A 50 -4.83 -10.42 -9.03
N ILE A 51 -4.93 -10.78 -7.75
CA ILE A 51 -5.14 -12.16 -7.30
C ILE A 51 -6.54 -12.63 -7.69
N ALA A 52 -7.55 -11.79 -7.43
CA ALA A 52 -8.93 -12.07 -7.83
C ALA A 52 -9.07 -12.22 -9.35
N LEU A 53 -8.35 -11.41 -10.12
CA LEU A 53 -8.32 -11.50 -11.59
C LEU A 53 -7.73 -12.84 -12.06
N LYS A 54 -6.60 -13.25 -11.50
CA LYS A 54 -5.99 -14.57 -11.81
C LYS A 54 -7.00 -15.69 -11.60
N GLN A 55 -7.61 -15.76 -10.42
CA GLN A 55 -8.57 -16.82 -10.08
C GLN A 55 -9.86 -16.73 -10.91
N HIS A 56 -10.32 -15.52 -11.24
CA HIS A 56 -11.46 -15.34 -12.15
C HIS A 56 -11.18 -15.94 -13.51
N LEU A 57 -10.03 -15.63 -14.11
CA LEU A 57 -9.64 -16.12 -15.43
C LEU A 57 -9.51 -17.65 -15.46
N GLU A 58 -8.94 -18.26 -14.42
CA GLU A 58 -8.87 -19.73 -14.30
C GLU A 58 -10.26 -20.36 -14.24
N ARG A 59 -11.18 -19.81 -13.46
CA ARG A 59 -12.58 -20.27 -13.43
C ARG A 59 -13.27 -20.14 -14.80
N ARG A 60 -12.77 -19.27 -15.67
CA ARG A 60 -13.24 -19.10 -17.06
C ARG A 60 -12.50 -19.99 -18.08
N GLY A 61 -11.59 -20.85 -17.62
CA GLY A 61 -10.87 -21.83 -18.44
C GLY A 61 -9.58 -21.30 -19.08
N PHE A 62 -9.11 -20.09 -18.72
CA PHE A 62 -7.82 -19.57 -19.15
C PHE A 62 -6.69 -20.14 -18.31
N LYS A 63 -5.54 -20.38 -18.95
CA LYS A 63 -4.29 -20.68 -18.24
C LYS A 63 -3.68 -19.37 -17.73
N ALA A 64 -4.01 -18.99 -16.51
CA ALA A 64 -3.53 -17.77 -15.87
C ALA A 64 -2.55 -18.07 -14.74
N GLU A 65 -1.50 -17.25 -14.58
CA GLU A 65 -0.60 -17.36 -13.44
C GLU A 65 -0.27 -15.97 -12.91
N PHE A 66 0.09 -15.88 -11.63
CA PHE A 66 0.49 -14.65 -10.97
C PHE A 66 1.83 -14.80 -10.26
N PHE A 67 2.73 -13.84 -10.50
CA PHE A 67 4.04 -13.78 -9.86
C PHE A 67 4.27 -12.43 -9.19
N ASN A 68 4.56 -12.47 -7.89
CA ASN A 68 5.04 -11.30 -7.17
C ASN A 68 6.56 -11.16 -7.37
N ILE A 69 6.95 -10.44 -8.41
CA ILE A 69 8.36 -10.22 -8.75
C ILE A 69 9.05 -9.39 -7.65
N ALA A 70 8.37 -8.37 -7.12
CA ALA A 70 8.90 -7.53 -6.05
C ALA A 70 9.29 -8.37 -4.80
N SER A 71 8.40 -9.24 -4.35
CA SER A 71 8.63 -10.11 -3.20
C SER A 71 9.74 -11.14 -3.47
N ARG A 72 9.81 -11.73 -4.67
CA ARG A 72 10.86 -12.66 -5.04
C ARG A 72 12.24 -11.99 -5.03
N MET A 73 12.35 -10.80 -5.64
CA MET A 73 13.59 -10.02 -5.65
C MET A 73 14.02 -9.61 -4.24
N LEU A 74 13.06 -9.30 -3.37
CA LEU A 74 13.33 -8.92 -1.98
C LEU A 74 13.77 -10.13 -1.14
N SER A 75 13.15 -11.29 -1.34
CA SER A 75 13.44 -12.52 -0.60
C SER A 75 14.75 -13.17 -1.04
N ASP A 76 15.05 -13.14 -2.34
CA ASP A 76 16.26 -13.69 -2.94
C ASP A 76 17.02 -12.61 -3.72
N PRO A 77 18.14 -12.09 -3.17
CA PRO A 77 18.95 -11.10 -3.85
C PRO A 77 19.54 -11.57 -5.19
N GLU A 78 19.76 -12.87 -5.35
CA GLU A 78 20.35 -13.49 -6.55
C GLU A 78 19.26 -13.92 -7.55
N PHE A 79 17.98 -13.66 -7.29
CA PHE A 79 16.89 -14.02 -8.18
C PHE A 79 17.04 -13.33 -9.55
N ASP A 80 17.34 -14.11 -10.57
CA ASP A 80 17.46 -13.63 -11.95
C ASP A 80 16.07 -13.46 -12.57
N VAL A 81 15.58 -12.22 -12.58
CA VAL A 81 14.26 -11.86 -13.13
C VAL A 81 14.19 -12.12 -14.63
N GLU A 82 15.25 -11.81 -15.37
CA GLU A 82 15.31 -11.97 -16.82
C GLU A 82 15.26 -13.46 -17.20
N ALA A 83 16.14 -14.26 -16.61
CA ALA A 83 16.14 -15.70 -16.82
C ALA A 83 14.81 -16.35 -16.40
N PHE A 84 14.20 -15.88 -15.30
CA PHE A 84 12.90 -16.35 -14.85
C PHE A 84 11.80 -16.04 -15.88
N LEU A 85 11.65 -14.77 -16.28
CA LEU A 85 10.61 -14.33 -17.20
C LEU A 85 10.77 -14.96 -18.59
N LYS A 86 12.00 -15.17 -19.06
CA LYS A 86 12.30 -15.86 -20.32
C LYS A 86 11.72 -17.28 -20.35
N ASN A 87 11.66 -17.95 -19.20
CA ASN A 87 11.13 -19.30 -19.06
C ASN A 87 9.63 -19.35 -18.72
N VAL A 88 8.93 -18.22 -18.78
CA VAL A 88 7.49 -18.11 -18.51
C VAL A 88 6.78 -17.47 -19.70
N PRO A 89 6.65 -18.16 -20.85
CA PRO A 89 6.00 -17.62 -22.04
C PRO A 89 4.49 -17.50 -21.86
N ALA A 90 3.92 -16.36 -22.29
CA ALA A 90 2.49 -16.12 -22.29
C ALA A 90 2.06 -15.33 -23.53
N ARG A 91 0.77 -15.47 -23.92
CA ARG A 91 0.18 -14.64 -24.98
C ARG A 91 0.00 -13.20 -24.50
N TYR A 92 -0.40 -13.05 -23.23
CA TYR A 92 -0.58 -11.74 -22.57
C TYR A 92 0.26 -11.66 -21.29
N PHE A 93 0.84 -10.50 -21.06
CA PHE A 93 1.56 -10.20 -19.82
C PHE A 93 0.96 -8.96 -19.15
N GLY A 94 0.37 -9.13 -17.98
CA GLY A 94 -0.28 -8.08 -17.20
C GLY A 94 0.58 -7.61 -16.04
N VAL A 95 0.71 -6.29 -15.87
CA VAL A 95 1.38 -5.70 -14.71
C VAL A 95 0.39 -4.76 -14.00
N ASP A 96 0.34 -4.82 -12.68
CA ASP A 96 -0.43 -3.83 -11.94
C ASP A 96 0.34 -2.51 -11.78
N LEU A 97 -0.38 -1.42 -11.97
CA LEU A 97 0.01 -0.09 -11.53
C LEU A 97 -1.13 0.48 -10.67
N HIS A 98 -1.36 -0.20 -9.54
CA HIS A 98 -2.39 0.18 -8.58
C HIS A 98 -1.98 1.47 -7.86
N TRP A 99 -0.80 1.50 -7.29
CA TRP A 99 -0.21 2.68 -6.66
C TRP A 99 0.88 3.29 -7.54
N LEU A 100 0.94 4.61 -7.54
CA LEU A 100 1.92 5.37 -8.30
C LEU A 100 3.37 5.04 -7.92
N ALA A 101 3.59 4.53 -6.72
CA ALA A 101 4.89 4.04 -6.27
C ALA A 101 5.51 2.99 -7.20
N HIS A 102 4.71 2.25 -7.96
CA HIS A 102 5.17 1.25 -8.92
C HIS A 102 5.39 1.79 -10.33
N ALA A 103 5.26 3.10 -10.56
CA ALA A 103 5.30 3.67 -11.92
C ALA A 103 6.59 3.31 -12.67
N HIS A 104 7.76 3.31 -12.00
CA HIS A 104 8.99 2.90 -12.64
C HIS A 104 9.02 1.39 -12.87
N GLY A 105 8.83 0.58 -11.84
CA GLY A 105 8.97 -0.88 -11.94
C GLY A 105 7.96 -1.52 -12.88
N ALA A 106 6.71 -1.06 -12.90
CA ALA A 106 5.68 -1.60 -13.78
C ALA A 106 6.00 -1.37 -15.27
N VAL A 107 6.44 -0.17 -15.64
CA VAL A 107 6.81 0.16 -17.02
C VAL A 107 8.07 -0.59 -17.44
N GLU A 108 9.08 -0.71 -16.56
CA GLU A 108 10.30 -1.45 -16.85
C GLU A 108 10.06 -2.97 -16.96
N LEU A 109 9.20 -3.53 -16.11
CA LEU A 109 8.87 -4.95 -16.18
C LEU A 109 8.09 -5.28 -17.47
N ALA A 110 7.18 -4.41 -17.90
CA ALA A 110 6.52 -4.52 -19.19
C ALA A 110 7.52 -4.44 -20.37
N ARG A 111 8.52 -3.53 -20.28
CA ARG A 111 9.59 -3.42 -21.29
C ARG A 111 10.41 -4.70 -21.36
N LEU A 112 10.90 -5.17 -20.23
CA LEU A 112 11.71 -6.39 -20.15
C LEU A 112 10.95 -7.60 -20.73
N TYR A 113 9.69 -7.77 -20.34
CA TYR A 113 8.90 -8.90 -20.87
C TYR A 113 8.69 -8.80 -22.37
N LYS A 114 8.46 -7.60 -22.90
CA LYS A 114 8.29 -7.38 -24.35
C LYS A 114 9.57 -7.66 -25.15
N GLU A 115 10.74 -7.36 -24.58
CA GLU A 115 12.04 -7.70 -25.16
C GLU A 115 12.29 -9.21 -25.20
N LEU A 116 11.93 -9.92 -24.15
CA LEU A 116 12.08 -11.38 -24.05
C LEU A 116 11.05 -12.13 -24.92
N HIS A 117 9.85 -11.58 -25.06
CA HIS A 117 8.71 -12.16 -25.78
C HIS A 117 8.07 -11.12 -26.72
N PRO A 118 8.69 -10.78 -27.87
CA PRO A 118 8.21 -9.69 -28.74
C PRO A 118 6.80 -9.86 -29.30
N SER A 119 6.31 -11.10 -29.44
CA SER A 119 4.95 -11.41 -29.88
C SER A 119 3.89 -11.29 -28.77
N ALA A 120 4.29 -11.31 -27.51
CA ALA A 120 3.37 -11.18 -26.39
C ALA A 120 2.75 -9.79 -26.34
N LYS A 121 1.50 -9.71 -25.88
CA LYS A 121 0.79 -8.46 -25.63
C LYS A 121 0.89 -8.07 -24.17
N THR A 122 1.24 -6.83 -23.92
CA THR A 122 1.35 -6.31 -22.55
C THR A 122 0.14 -5.47 -22.18
N LEU A 123 -0.33 -5.64 -20.95
CA LEU A 123 -1.43 -4.85 -20.39
C LEU A 123 -1.09 -4.33 -19.00
N VAL A 124 -1.62 -3.15 -18.68
CA VAL A 124 -1.48 -2.52 -17.37
C VAL A 124 -2.86 -2.19 -16.81
N GLY A 125 -3.05 -2.39 -15.49
CA GLY A 125 -4.31 -2.09 -14.80
C GLY A 125 -4.07 -1.54 -13.40
N GLY A 126 -5.11 -1.00 -12.77
CA GLY A 126 -5.08 -0.45 -11.42
C GLY A 126 -5.53 0.99 -11.30
N ILE A 127 -5.49 1.56 -10.10
CA ILE A 127 -5.99 2.92 -9.82
C ILE A 127 -5.16 3.97 -10.57
N SER A 128 -3.84 3.93 -10.44
CA SER A 128 -2.96 4.89 -11.12
C SER A 128 -2.96 4.70 -12.63
N SER A 129 -3.09 3.45 -13.11
CA SER A 129 -3.27 3.20 -14.54
C SER A 129 -4.55 3.79 -15.09
N THR A 130 -5.64 3.76 -14.31
CA THR A 130 -6.91 4.37 -14.72
C THR A 130 -6.77 5.88 -14.90
N TYR A 131 -5.99 6.53 -14.06
CA TYR A 131 -5.74 7.98 -14.18
C TYR A 131 -4.82 8.32 -15.35
N TYR A 132 -3.73 7.57 -15.55
CA TYR A 132 -2.71 7.82 -16.56
C TYR A 132 -2.85 6.95 -17.83
N HIS A 133 -4.06 6.47 -18.15
CA HIS A 133 -4.25 5.46 -19.20
C HIS A 133 -3.78 5.88 -20.59
N GLU A 134 -3.91 7.14 -20.97
CA GLU A 134 -3.44 7.65 -22.27
C GLU A 134 -1.92 7.77 -22.29
N GLU A 135 -1.32 8.28 -21.21
CA GLU A 135 0.14 8.35 -21.09
C GLU A 135 0.77 6.95 -21.09
N LEU A 136 0.16 5.97 -20.40
CA LEU A 136 0.60 4.58 -20.43
C LEU A 136 0.49 3.98 -21.83
N ALA A 137 -0.60 4.23 -22.52
CA ALA A 137 -0.77 3.77 -23.90
C ALA A 137 0.25 4.39 -24.88
N ALA A 138 0.87 5.53 -24.54
CA ALA A 138 1.93 6.11 -25.37
C ALA A 138 3.25 5.33 -25.33
N TYR A 139 3.52 4.55 -24.27
CA TYR A 139 4.74 3.72 -24.20
C TYR A 139 4.71 2.60 -25.24
N PRO A 140 5.79 2.40 -26.03
CA PRO A 140 5.81 1.39 -27.10
C PRO A 140 5.61 -0.03 -26.61
N GLN A 141 6.07 -0.34 -25.40
CA GLN A 141 5.96 -1.67 -24.78
C GLN A 141 4.60 -1.94 -24.14
N ILE A 142 3.65 -1.00 -24.07
CA ILE A 142 2.33 -1.20 -23.49
C ILE A 142 1.30 -1.24 -24.60
N ASP A 143 0.65 -2.40 -24.81
CA ASP A 143 -0.38 -2.59 -25.83
C ASP A 143 -1.77 -2.17 -25.32
N TYR A 144 -2.08 -2.44 -24.04
CA TYR A 144 -3.40 -2.28 -23.45
C TYR A 144 -3.34 -1.64 -22.07
N VAL A 145 -4.31 -0.78 -21.75
CA VAL A 145 -4.57 -0.31 -20.39
C VAL A 145 -6.03 -0.59 -20.03
N VAL A 146 -6.25 -1.36 -18.98
CA VAL A 146 -7.59 -1.71 -18.51
C VAL A 146 -7.95 -0.81 -17.34
N ARG A 147 -8.99 0.02 -17.53
CA ARG A 147 -9.42 1.06 -16.60
C ARG A 147 -10.56 0.61 -15.70
N GLY A 148 -10.79 1.39 -14.65
CA GLY A 148 -11.90 1.18 -13.72
C GLY A 148 -11.54 0.25 -12.56
N TYR A 149 -12.51 0.03 -11.68
CA TYR A 149 -12.25 -0.70 -10.45
C TYR A 149 -12.57 -2.21 -10.57
N ASP A 150 -13.46 -2.59 -11.48
CA ASP A 150 -13.72 -3.99 -11.81
C ASP A 150 -13.15 -4.28 -13.20
N THR A 151 -12.07 -5.01 -13.23
CA THR A 151 -11.35 -5.36 -14.45
C THR A 151 -11.55 -6.83 -14.85
N LEU A 152 -12.32 -7.62 -14.09
CA LEU A 152 -12.49 -9.05 -14.31
C LEU A 152 -13.09 -9.34 -15.68
N LEU A 153 -14.28 -8.80 -15.96
CA LEU A 153 -14.92 -8.97 -17.25
C LEU A 153 -14.20 -8.25 -18.40
N PRO A 154 -13.72 -7.00 -18.25
CA PRO A 154 -12.93 -6.35 -19.30
C PRO A 154 -11.71 -7.16 -19.75
N VAL A 155 -10.92 -7.72 -18.81
CA VAL A 155 -9.76 -8.55 -19.16
C VAL A 155 -10.21 -9.88 -19.81
N GLU A 156 -11.24 -10.54 -19.29
CA GLU A 156 -11.79 -11.74 -19.92
C GLU A 156 -12.18 -11.49 -21.40
N LEU A 157 -12.87 -10.37 -21.66
CA LEU A 157 -13.27 -9.98 -23.02
C LEU A 157 -12.06 -9.61 -23.90
N LEU A 158 -11.03 -8.97 -23.32
CA LEU A 158 -9.79 -8.67 -24.00
C LEU A 158 -9.10 -9.96 -24.49
N LEU A 159 -8.97 -10.96 -23.62
CA LEU A 159 -8.37 -12.24 -23.99
C LEU A 159 -9.17 -12.96 -25.10
N LYS A 160 -10.50 -12.88 -25.04
CA LYS A 160 -11.41 -13.43 -26.08
C LYS A 160 -11.39 -12.65 -27.39
N ALA A 161 -11.00 -11.39 -27.35
CA ALA A 161 -10.92 -10.55 -28.55
C ALA A 161 -9.77 -10.97 -29.49
N GLU A 162 -8.73 -11.64 -28.97
CA GLU A 162 -7.60 -12.19 -29.75
C GLU A 162 -6.99 -11.14 -30.71
N ASP A 163 -6.78 -9.93 -30.21
CA ASP A 163 -6.24 -8.78 -30.95
C ASP A 163 -7.03 -8.34 -32.20
N ARG A 164 -8.23 -8.86 -32.43
CA ARG A 164 -9.09 -8.45 -33.54
C ARG A 164 -9.64 -7.05 -33.30
N PRO A 165 -9.32 -6.04 -34.14
CA PRO A 165 -9.69 -4.65 -33.88
C PRO A 165 -11.17 -4.42 -33.62
N GLU A 166 -12.05 -5.09 -34.38
CA GLU A 166 -13.51 -4.96 -34.23
C GLU A 166 -14.04 -5.57 -32.92
N ALA A 167 -13.35 -6.58 -32.37
CA ALA A 167 -13.67 -7.13 -31.06
C ALA A 167 -13.12 -6.23 -29.95
N LEU A 168 -11.90 -5.67 -30.11
CA LEU A 168 -11.29 -4.75 -29.16
C LEU A 168 -12.14 -3.48 -28.95
N LEU A 169 -12.79 -2.95 -29.97
CA LEU A 169 -13.72 -1.82 -29.86
C LEU A 169 -14.90 -2.08 -28.93
N ARG A 170 -15.24 -3.35 -28.69
CA ARG A 170 -16.35 -3.78 -27.84
C ARG A 170 -15.92 -4.11 -26.40
N VAL A 171 -14.62 -4.13 -26.11
CA VAL A 171 -14.11 -4.39 -24.75
C VAL A 171 -14.33 -3.10 -23.93
N PRO A 172 -15.18 -3.10 -22.92
CA PRO A 172 -15.39 -1.90 -22.11
C PRO A 172 -14.14 -1.55 -21.33
N ASN A 173 -14.00 -0.29 -20.97
CA ASN A 173 -12.91 0.20 -20.10
C ASN A 173 -11.50 0.02 -20.67
N LEU A 174 -11.33 -0.31 -21.95
CA LEU A 174 -10.04 -0.52 -22.58
C LEU A 174 -9.50 0.78 -23.19
N THR A 175 -8.20 1.03 -23.02
CA THR A 175 -7.40 1.96 -23.81
C THR A 175 -6.33 1.16 -24.54
N TRP A 176 -6.18 1.37 -25.85
CA TRP A 176 -5.33 0.57 -26.71
C TRP A 176 -4.85 1.35 -27.94
N LYS A 177 -4.02 0.74 -28.78
CA LYS A 177 -3.49 1.38 -30.01
C LYS A 177 -4.08 0.74 -31.26
N ARG A 178 -4.50 1.60 -32.20
CA ARG A 178 -4.92 1.19 -33.54
C ARG A 178 -4.15 2.02 -34.58
N GLY A 179 -3.29 1.39 -35.34
CA GLY A 179 -2.50 2.11 -36.35
C GLY A 179 -1.58 3.19 -35.81
N GLY A 180 -1.15 3.09 -34.55
CA GLY A 180 -0.33 4.10 -33.86
C GLY A 180 -1.12 5.15 -33.09
N GLU A 181 -2.44 5.22 -33.27
CA GLU A 181 -3.30 6.15 -32.52
C GLU A 181 -3.87 5.49 -31.26
N VAL A 182 -4.02 6.27 -30.20
CA VAL A 182 -4.62 5.82 -28.93
C VAL A 182 -6.13 5.84 -29.09
N VAL A 183 -6.76 4.68 -28.88
CA VAL A 183 -8.21 4.49 -28.86
C VAL A 183 -8.65 4.28 -27.42
N VAL A 184 -9.63 5.07 -26.99
CA VAL A 184 -10.21 5.02 -25.63
C VAL A 184 -11.66 4.55 -25.74
N ASN A 185 -11.89 3.29 -25.33
CA ASN A 185 -13.25 2.76 -25.30
C ASN A 185 -14.05 3.37 -24.14
N GLU A 186 -15.37 3.28 -24.20
CA GLU A 186 -16.23 3.80 -23.14
C GLU A 186 -15.97 3.12 -21.79
N LEU A 187 -16.05 3.89 -20.71
CA LEU A 187 -16.00 3.40 -19.33
C LEU A 187 -17.41 2.88 -18.94
N GLY A 188 -17.83 1.77 -19.56
CA GLY A 188 -19.20 1.27 -19.53
C GLY A 188 -19.44 0.08 -18.60
N HIS A 189 -18.39 -0.57 -18.10
CA HIS A 189 -18.57 -1.73 -17.24
C HIS A 189 -18.68 -1.32 -15.76
N THR A 190 -19.88 -1.50 -15.21
CA THR A 190 -20.17 -1.36 -13.78
C THR A 190 -21.08 -2.51 -13.37
N PRO A 191 -20.57 -3.56 -12.70
CA PRO A 191 -21.39 -4.69 -12.28
C PRO A 191 -22.41 -4.31 -11.21
N SER A 192 -23.42 -5.13 -11.04
CA SER A 192 -24.45 -4.94 -10.00
C SER A 192 -23.97 -5.33 -8.60
N SER A 193 -22.96 -6.21 -8.52
CA SER A 193 -22.30 -6.62 -7.27
C SER A 193 -20.79 -6.65 -7.45
N TYR A 194 -20.06 -6.47 -6.34
CA TYR A 194 -18.58 -6.56 -6.37
C TYR A 194 -18.16 -8.03 -6.37
N THR A 195 -17.56 -8.47 -7.46
CA THR A 195 -17.28 -9.89 -7.72
C THR A 195 -15.82 -10.30 -7.53
N ALA A 196 -14.94 -9.36 -7.17
CA ALA A 196 -13.53 -9.64 -6.91
C ALA A 196 -13.34 -10.36 -5.56
N ALA A 197 -13.67 -11.65 -5.49
CA ALA A 197 -13.46 -12.51 -4.34
C ALA A 197 -12.20 -13.36 -4.53
N VAL A 198 -11.47 -13.61 -3.45
CA VAL A 198 -10.23 -14.40 -3.42
C VAL A 198 -10.44 -15.67 -2.61
N ASP A 199 -10.07 -16.81 -3.15
CA ASP A 199 -9.84 -18.02 -2.36
C ASP A 199 -8.43 -17.98 -1.78
N TRP A 200 -8.33 -17.65 -0.50
CA TRP A 200 -7.05 -17.46 0.18
C TRP A 200 -6.31 -18.78 0.43
N ARG A 201 -6.98 -19.92 0.36
CA ARG A 201 -6.33 -21.24 0.47
C ARG A 201 -5.32 -21.45 -0.66
N GLU A 202 -5.64 -20.97 -1.86
CA GLU A 202 -4.71 -21.02 -3.00
C GLU A 202 -3.53 -20.04 -2.85
N VAL A 203 -3.73 -18.92 -2.17
CA VAL A 203 -2.71 -17.87 -2.00
C VAL A 203 -1.72 -18.20 -0.90
N LEU A 204 -2.21 -18.79 0.20
CA LEU A 204 -1.42 -19.00 1.42
C LEU A 204 -0.80 -20.40 1.54
N THR A 205 -0.86 -21.22 0.49
CA THR A 205 -0.27 -22.57 0.46
C THR A 205 1.03 -22.62 -0.36
N GLY A 206 1.96 -23.50 0.03
CA GLY A 206 3.24 -23.71 -0.67
C GLY A 206 4.19 -22.51 -0.58
N ASP A 207 4.98 -22.32 -1.65
CA ASP A 207 5.95 -21.22 -1.78
C ASP A 207 5.30 -19.83 -1.76
N ARG A 208 3.98 -19.76 -1.86
CA ARG A 208 3.19 -18.53 -1.84
C ARG A 208 2.95 -17.99 -0.43
N LYS A 209 3.18 -18.79 0.62
CA LYS A 209 3.03 -18.38 2.04
C LYS A 209 3.84 -17.14 2.43
N ALA A 210 4.95 -16.90 1.74
CA ALA A 210 5.82 -15.75 2.00
C ALA A 210 5.31 -14.44 1.35
N MET A 211 4.21 -14.49 0.57
CA MET A 211 3.84 -13.39 -0.32
C MET A 211 2.91 -12.35 0.31
N THR A 212 2.22 -12.67 1.40
CA THR A 212 1.30 -11.72 2.06
C THR A 212 1.23 -11.98 3.55
N PRO A 213 1.82 -11.12 4.38
CA PRO A 213 1.66 -11.19 5.84
C PRO A 213 0.25 -10.80 6.29
N TYR A 214 -0.58 -10.26 5.39
CA TYR A 214 -1.93 -9.76 5.68
C TYR A 214 -2.95 -10.36 4.74
N ASN A 215 -4.02 -10.90 5.32
CA ASN A 215 -5.20 -11.31 4.58
C ASN A 215 -6.13 -10.11 4.49
N LEU A 216 -6.01 -9.35 3.41
CA LEU A 216 -6.82 -8.18 3.18
C LEU A 216 -8.15 -8.57 2.55
N VAL A 217 -9.25 -8.41 3.29
CA VAL A 217 -10.59 -8.63 2.76
C VAL A 217 -11.28 -7.30 2.49
N ILE A 218 -11.71 -7.11 1.26
CA ILE A 218 -12.42 -5.92 0.81
C ILE A 218 -13.88 -6.31 0.52
N PRO A 219 -14.84 -5.91 1.38
CA PRO A 219 -16.24 -6.33 1.25
C PRO A 219 -16.98 -5.60 0.14
N GLN A 220 -16.41 -4.50 -0.36
CA GLN A 220 -17.07 -3.60 -1.28
C GLN A 220 -16.09 -2.88 -2.19
N SER A 221 -16.60 -2.29 -3.25
CA SER A 221 -15.86 -1.36 -4.09
C SER A 221 -16.53 0.02 -4.12
N GLY A 222 -15.71 1.05 -4.18
CA GLY A 222 -16.12 2.43 -4.02
C GLY A 222 -15.89 2.92 -2.60
N CYS A 223 -16.08 4.21 -2.38
CA CYS A 223 -15.91 4.86 -1.09
C CYS A 223 -16.99 5.93 -0.87
N GLU A 224 -17.54 5.99 0.34
CA GLU A 224 -18.49 7.06 0.71
C GLU A 224 -17.81 8.35 1.17
N TYR A 225 -16.55 8.25 1.54
CA TYR A 225 -15.82 9.40 2.06
C TYR A 225 -15.25 10.28 0.94
N CYS A 226 -15.21 11.57 1.23
CA CYS A 226 -14.61 12.58 0.37
C CYS A 226 -13.30 13.09 0.97
N CYS A 227 -12.42 12.19 1.39
CA CYS A 227 -11.07 12.55 1.78
C CYS A 227 -10.40 13.22 0.58
N ARG A 228 -10.07 14.50 0.71
CA ARG A 228 -9.73 15.34 -0.45
C ARG A 228 -8.37 15.00 -1.05
N TRP A 229 -7.52 14.40 -0.25
CA TRP A 229 -6.16 13.98 -0.60
C TRP A 229 -6.08 12.57 -1.18
N CYS A 230 -7.14 11.76 -1.03
CA CYS A 230 -7.11 10.32 -1.32
C CYS A 230 -7.56 10.01 -2.76
N GLY A 231 -6.73 9.23 -3.48
CA GLY A 231 -7.02 8.68 -4.81
C GLY A 231 -8.03 7.52 -4.80
N GLY A 232 -8.44 7.02 -3.63
CA GLY A 232 -9.52 6.05 -3.45
C GLY A 232 -10.82 6.67 -2.92
N SER A 233 -10.97 7.99 -2.96
CA SER A 233 -12.15 8.68 -2.44
C SER A 233 -13.36 8.60 -3.37
N LYS A 234 -14.54 8.92 -2.83
CA LYS A 234 -15.80 9.06 -3.60
C LYS A 234 -15.64 9.96 -4.83
N TYR A 235 -14.80 11.01 -4.72
CA TYR A 235 -14.50 11.90 -5.83
C TYR A 235 -13.82 11.16 -6.98
N PHE A 236 -12.75 10.40 -6.68
CA PHE A 236 -12.01 9.63 -7.67
C PHE A 236 -12.88 8.56 -8.33
N PHE A 237 -13.58 7.76 -7.53
CA PHE A 237 -14.43 6.69 -8.03
C PHE A 237 -15.51 7.21 -8.99
N ARG A 238 -16.13 8.36 -8.66
CA ARG A 238 -17.15 8.96 -9.53
C ARG A 238 -16.58 9.54 -10.82
N LYS A 239 -15.45 10.25 -10.70
CA LYS A 239 -14.90 11.02 -11.82
C LYS A 239 -14.12 10.13 -12.81
N TYR A 240 -13.31 9.21 -12.29
CA TYR A 240 -12.35 8.46 -13.09
C TYR A 240 -12.70 7.00 -13.29
N MET A 241 -13.54 6.42 -12.44
CA MET A 241 -13.94 5.00 -12.52
C MET A 241 -15.41 4.79 -12.88
N GLY A 242 -16.20 5.85 -13.06
CA GLY A 242 -17.62 5.75 -13.39
C GLY A 242 -18.49 5.18 -12.29
N VAL A 243 -17.97 4.95 -11.08
CA VAL A 243 -18.70 4.34 -9.96
C VAL A 243 -19.55 5.40 -9.27
N LYS A 244 -20.85 5.31 -9.43
CA LYS A 244 -21.84 6.25 -8.85
C LYS A 244 -22.32 5.84 -7.46
N LYS A 245 -22.30 4.53 -7.17
CA LYS A 245 -22.74 3.92 -5.92
C LYS A 245 -21.69 2.93 -5.44
N ILE A 246 -21.62 2.71 -4.14
CA ILE A 246 -20.89 1.60 -3.58
C ILE A 246 -21.52 0.29 -4.04
N ILE A 247 -20.68 -0.66 -4.38
CA ILE A 247 -21.06 -1.99 -4.84
C ILE A 247 -20.45 -2.99 -3.86
N GLN A 248 -21.30 -3.82 -3.27
CA GLN A 248 -20.90 -4.77 -2.23
C GLN A 248 -20.80 -6.19 -2.79
N LYS A 249 -20.01 -7.02 -2.14
CA LYS A 249 -20.13 -8.47 -2.24
C LYS A 249 -21.48 -8.92 -1.70
N THR A 250 -22.00 -10.00 -2.24
CA THR A 250 -23.15 -10.62 -1.56
C THR A 250 -22.70 -11.25 -0.24
N PRO A 251 -23.60 -11.44 0.75
CA PRO A 251 -23.28 -12.11 2.01
C PRO A 251 -22.68 -13.49 1.79
N GLU A 252 -23.12 -14.24 0.78
CA GLU A 252 -22.61 -15.57 0.43
C GLU A 252 -21.16 -15.51 -0.06
N MET A 253 -20.89 -14.62 -1.03
CA MET A 253 -19.54 -14.42 -1.56
C MET A 253 -18.56 -14.01 -0.47
N LEU A 254 -18.98 -13.10 0.40
CA LEU A 254 -18.15 -12.66 1.52
C LEU A 254 -17.90 -13.81 2.51
N ARG A 255 -18.93 -14.60 2.82
CA ARG A 255 -18.83 -15.77 3.70
C ARG A 255 -17.84 -16.80 3.17
N ASP A 256 -17.89 -17.10 1.87
CA ASP A 256 -16.98 -18.06 1.24
C ASP A 256 -15.53 -17.56 1.26
N GLU A 257 -15.31 -16.29 0.96
CA GLU A 257 -13.97 -15.66 1.04
C GLU A 257 -13.43 -15.66 2.47
N LEU A 258 -14.23 -15.26 3.46
CA LEU A 258 -13.82 -15.23 4.87
C LEU A 258 -13.54 -16.63 5.42
N LYS A 259 -14.32 -17.64 5.01
CA LYS A 259 -14.02 -19.04 5.34
C LYS A 259 -12.70 -19.48 4.74
N SER A 260 -12.42 -19.10 3.49
CA SER A 260 -11.14 -19.42 2.85
C SER A 260 -9.94 -18.78 3.57
N VAL A 261 -10.12 -17.56 4.09
CA VAL A 261 -9.13 -16.90 4.96
C VAL A 261 -8.95 -17.68 6.26
N ALA A 262 -10.04 -18.00 6.94
CA ALA A 262 -9.99 -18.72 8.21
C ALA A 262 -9.31 -20.10 8.08
N ASP A 263 -9.65 -20.84 7.01
CA ASP A 263 -9.04 -22.15 6.70
C ASP A 263 -7.54 -22.05 6.43
N ALA A 264 -7.12 -21.01 5.69
CA ALA A 264 -5.73 -20.80 5.31
C ALA A 264 -4.89 -20.23 6.48
N ALA A 265 -5.50 -19.42 7.33
CA ALA A 265 -4.80 -18.63 8.34
C ALA A 265 -4.51 -19.39 9.65
N ARG A 266 -5.22 -20.45 9.97
CA ARG A 266 -5.15 -21.33 11.16
C ARG A 266 -4.21 -20.87 12.27
N GLY A 267 -4.73 -20.03 13.18
CA GLY A 267 -4.07 -19.65 14.43
C GLY A 267 -2.94 -18.61 14.36
N ALA A 268 -2.41 -18.32 13.18
CA ALA A 268 -1.19 -17.52 13.05
C ALA A 268 -1.39 -16.13 12.41
N HIS A 269 -2.55 -15.85 11.83
CA HIS A 269 -2.69 -14.69 10.94
C HIS A 269 -3.64 -13.62 11.46
N THR A 270 -3.38 -12.40 11.01
CA THR A 270 -4.29 -11.26 11.17
C THR A 270 -5.13 -11.11 9.91
N VAL A 271 -6.43 -11.08 10.08
CA VAL A 271 -7.35 -10.72 9.00
C VAL A 271 -7.64 -9.23 9.11
N THR A 272 -7.28 -8.47 8.07
CA THR A 272 -7.55 -7.04 8.01
C THR A 272 -8.78 -6.78 7.16
N MET A 273 -9.77 -6.14 7.75
CA MET A 273 -10.99 -5.72 7.10
C MET A 273 -10.98 -4.21 6.96
N ILE A 274 -10.86 -3.74 5.72
CA ILE A 274 -10.89 -2.32 5.42
C ILE A 274 -12.32 -1.85 5.44
N ASP A 275 -12.51 -0.80 6.17
CA ASP A 275 -13.59 0.16 6.38
C ASP A 275 -15.00 -0.15 5.82
N PHE A 276 -15.98 0.44 6.47
CA PHE A 276 -17.41 0.43 6.16
C PHE A 276 -18.23 -0.71 6.76
N TRP A 277 -17.62 -1.68 7.42
CA TRP A 277 -18.32 -2.79 8.06
C TRP A 277 -19.43 -2.32 9.02
N HIS A 278 -19.19 -1.20 9.69
CA HIS A 278 -20.15 -0.65 10.64
C HIS A 278 -21.37 0.01 9.96
N GLU A 279 -21.27 0.34 8.68
CA GLU A 279 -22.39 0.89 7.88
C GLU A 279 -23.19 -0.23 7.19
N TYR A 280 -22.63 -1.46 7.14
CA TYR A 280 -23.22 -2.63 6.48
C TYR A 280 -23.36 -3.77 7.47
N HIS A 281 -24.39 -3.66 8.30
CA HIS A 281 -24.64 -4.60 9.40
C HIS A 281 -24.68 -6.06 8.94
N ASP A 282 -25.29 -6.35 7.79
CA ASP A 282 -25.39 -7.70 7.24
C ASP A 282 -24.00 -8.30 6.93
N LEU A 283 -23.10 -7.50 6.37
CA LEU A 283 -21.73 -7.95 6.07
C LEU A 283 -20.90 -8.11 7.34
N LEU A 284 -21.10 -7.24 8.32
CA LEU A 284 -20.47 -7.38 9.62
C LEU A 284 -20.97 -8.64 10.34
N ASP A 285 -22.25 -8.97 10.24
CA ASP A 285 -22.82 -10.17 10.80
C ASP A 285 -22.18 -11.43 10.21
N VAL A 286 -22.03 -11.46 8.88
CA VAL A 286 -21.33 -12.55 8.20
C VAL A 286 -19.90 -12.70 8.70
N ALA A 287 -19.17 -11.61 8.89
CA ALA A 287 -17.80 -11.65 9.39
C ALA A 287 -17.75 -12.17 10.84
N CYS A 288 -18.63 -11.67 11.71
CA CYS A 288 -18.71 -12.12 13.09
C CYS A 288 -19.06 -13.61 13.18
N ASP A 289 -20.04 -14.09 12.40
CA ASP A 289 -20.45 -15.49 12.37
C ASP A 289 -19.29 -16.41 11.92
N VAL A 290 -18.58 -16.04 10.86
CA VAL A 290 -17.48 -16.87 10.33
C VAL A 290 -16.33 -16.94 11.31
N PHE A 291 -15.97 -15.84 11.98
CA PHE A 291 -14.81 -15.79 12.86
C PHE A 291 -15.11 -16.15 14.31
N LEU A 292 -16.36 -16.33 14.69
CA LEU A 292 -16.73 -16.76 16.05
C LEU A 292 -16.15 -18.14 16.37
N ASP A 293 -16.18 -19.05 15.40
CA ASP A 293 -15.69 -20.43 15.54
C ASP A 293 -14.35 -20.67 14.84
N ALA A 294 -13.77 -19.63 14.22
CA ALA A 294 -12.53 -19.75 13.47
C ALA A 294 -11.30 -19.58 14.38
N ASP A 295 -10.27 -20.37 14.11
CA ASP A 295 -8.97 -20.26 14.77
C ASP A 295 -8.14 -19.10 14.15
N VAL A 296 -8.66 -17.88 14.32
CA VAL A 296 -8.02 -16.62 13.90
C VAL A 296 -7.68 -15.82 15.14
N ASN A 297 -6.41 -15.49 15.32
CA ASN A 297 -5.97 -14.78 16.52
C ASN A 297 -6.48 -13.34 16.58
N TYR A 298 -6.48 -12.65 15.45
CA TYR A 298 -6.71 -11.20 15.44
C TYR A 298 -7.56 -10.77 14.25
N LEU A 299 -8.51 -9.88 14.52
CA LEU A 299 -9.29 -9.16 13.51
C LEU A 299 -8.93 -7.68 13.58
N HIS A 300 -8.41 -7.13 12.50
CA HIS A 300 -8.07 -5.72 12.39
C HIS A 300 -9.13 -4.98 11.57
N TYR A 301 -9.79 -4.02 12.19
CA TYR A 301 -10.80 -3.17 11.58
C TYR A 301 -10.25 -1.76 11.38
N SER A 302 -10.12 -1.34 10.12
CA SER A 302 -9.72 0.04 9.79
C SER A 302 -10.97 0.89 9.61
N LEU A 303 -11.19 1.86 10.50
CA LEU A 303 -12.40 2.68 10.56
C LEU A 303 -12.10 4.17 10.38
N HIS A 304 -12.92 4.82 9.57
CA HIS A 304 -12.81 6.25 9.30
C HIS A 304 -13.90 7.10 10.00
N ARG A 305 -14.86 6.46 10.63
CA ARG A 305 -15.89 7.04 11.50
C ARG A 305 -15.99 6.23 12.78
N LEU A 306 -16.49 6.83 13.82
CA LEU A 306 -16.84 6.07 15.02
C LEU A 306 -18.13 5.30 14.74
N PRO A 307 -18.14 3.97 14.93
CA PRO A 307 -19.37 3.19 14.93
C PRO A 307 -20.15 3.43 16.23
N THR A 308 -21.33 2.83 16.34
CA THR A 308 -22.02 2.78 17.63
C THR A 308 -21.25 1.89 18.61
N VAL A 309 -21.42 2.14 19.91
CA VAL A 309 -20.81 1.29 20.98
C VAL A 309 -21.23 -0.17 20.81
N GLU A 310 -22.49 -0.41 20.44
CA GLU A 310 -23.00 -1.76 20.18
C GLU A 310 -22.27 -2.44 19.02
N THR A 311 -22.06 -1.72 17.92
CA THR A 311 -21.29 -2.22 16.77
C THR A 311 -19.83 -2.49 17.16
N GLY A 312 -19.19 -1.59 17.91
CA GLY A 312 -17.82 -1.80 18.40
C GLY A 312 -17.70 -3.04 19.30
N ARG A 313 -18.67 -3.25 20.18
CA ARG A 313 -18.76 -4.46 21.03
C ARG A 313 -18.96 -5.73 20.20
N LYS A 314 -19.76 -5.65 19.15
CA LYS A 314 -19.96 -6.75 18.22
C LYS A 314 -18.66 -7.12 17.49
N MET A 315 -17.90 -6.14 17.04
CA MET A 315 -16.60 -6.34 16.38
C MET A 315 -15.57 -7.02 17.28
N SER A 316 -15.66 -6.84 18.60
CA SER A 316 -14.68 -7.41 19.55
C SER A 316 -14.95 -8.86 19.96
N ARG A 317 -16.10 -9.45 19.60
CA ARG A 317 -16.51 -10.78 20.07
C ARG A 317 -15.79 -11.97 19.42
N PRO A 318 -15.58 -12.00 18.07
CA PRO A 318 -15.14 -13.22 17.41
C PRO A 318 -13.68 -13.58 17.68
N ALA A 319 -12.83 -12.60 17.85
CA ALA A 319 -11.39 -12.76 18.09
C ALA A 319 -10.83 -11.50 18.75
N LYS A 320 -9.53 -11.48 19.04
CA LYS A 320 -8.86 -10.27 19.52
C LYS A 320 -9.01 -9.13 18.50
N ALA A 321 -9.89 -8.19 18.77
CA ALA A 321 -10.14 -7.07 17.89
C ALA A 321 -9.04 -6.01 18.00
N ILE A 322 -8.56 -5.54 16.86
CA ILE A 322 -7.76 -4.34 16.73
C ILE A 322 -8.61 -3.33 15.99
N ILE A 323 -8.88 -2.21 16.61
CA ILE A 323 -9.67 -1.14 15.97
C ILE A 323 -8.73 0.02 15.65
N GLU A 324 -8.55 0.26 14.37
CA GLU A 324 -7.86 1.42 13.83
C GLU A 324 -8.86 2.56 13.63
N LEU A 325 -8.53 3.72 14.19
CA LEU A 325 -9.24 4.97 13.98
C LEU A 325 -8.31 5.98 13.29
N SER A 326 -8.76 6.56 12.20
CA SER A 326 -7.99 7.52 11.41
C SER A 326 -8.63 8.91 11.43
N PRO A 327 -8.47 9.69 12.51
CA PRO A 327 -8.94 11.09 12.58
C PRO A 327 -8.17 12.02 11.63
N ASP A 328 -7.01 11.60 11.13
CA ASP A 328 -6.03 12.30 10.30
C ASP A 328 -5.35 13.47 11.05
N SER A 329 -6.04 14.23 11.90
CA SER A 329 -5.46 15.30 12.72
C SER A 329 -6.22 15.43 14.05
N HIS A 330 -5.49 15.78 15.13
CA HIS A 330 -6.10 16.16 16.41
C HIS A 330 -6.83 17.50 16.30
N ASP A 331 -6.37 18.39 15.41
CA ASP A 331 -7.05 19.65 15.09
C ASP A 331 -8.23 19.40 14.15
N LEU A 332 -9.43 19.61 14.67
CA LEU A 332 -10.67 19.41 13.93
C LEU A 332 -10.78 20.29 12.67
N ALA A 333 -10.18 21.48 12.67
CA ALA A 333 -10.19 22.36 11.50
C ALA A 333 -9.29 21.82 10.38
N VAL A 334 -8.14 21.26 10.73
CA VAL A 334 -7.24 20.55 9.81
C VAL A 334 -7.90 19.28 9.27
N ALA A 335 -8.46 18.43 10.14
CA ALA A 335 -9.17 17.22 9.76
C ALA A 335 -10.32 17.51 8.78
N ARG A 336 -11.14 18.53 9.08
CA ARG A 336 -12.23 18.99 8.18
C ARG A 336 -11.71 19.54 6.85
N ALA A 337 -10.58 20.24 6.86
CA ALA A 337 -9.95 20.71 5.63
C ALA A 337 -9.46 19.55 4.76
N GLY A 338 -9.03 18.43 5.35
CA GLY A 338 -8.71 17.18 4.67
C GLY A 338 -9.92 16.36 4.19
N GLY A 339 -11.12 16.68 4.67
CA GLY A 339 -12.36 15.94 4.32
C GLY A 339 -12.80 14.91 5.37
N ARG A 340 -12.11 14.91 6.54
CA ARG A 340 -12.44 14.10 7.73
C ARG A 340 -13.17 14.96 8.79
N GLY A 341 -12.98 14.68 10.05
CA GLY A 341 -13.50 15.51 11.16
C GLY A 341 -15.00 15.36 11.37
N LYS A 342 -15.49 14.12 11.30
CA LYS A 342 -16.89 13.76 11.62
C LYS A 342 -17.12 13.59 13.11
N TYR A 343 -16.05 13.50 13.90
CA TYR A 343 -16.05 13.38 15.35
C TYR A 343 -14.89 14.22 15.93
N THR A 344 -14.99 14.57 17.18
CA THR A 344 -13.93 15.26 17.93
C THR A 344 -13.00 14.25 18.59
N MET A 345 -11.85 14.73 19.08
CA MET A 345 -10.95 13.88 19.87
C MET A 345 -11.63 13.43 21.18
N GLU A 346 -12.47 14.28 21.75
CA GLU A 346 -13.27 13.92 22.94
C GLU A 346 -14.27 12.80 22.65
N ASP A 347 -14.96 12.84 21.49
CA ASP A 347 -15.87 11.76 21.07
C ASP A 347 -15.10 10.45 20.88
N MET A 348 -13.92 10.50 20.26
CA MET A 348 -13.04 9.35 20.08
C MET A 348 -12.60 8.76 21.42
N GLU A 349 -12.13 9.60 22.34
CA GLU A 349 -11.70 9.14 23.66
C GLU A 349 -12.86 8.54 24.46
N LYS A 350 -14.05 9.14 24.43
CA LYS A 350 -15.26 8.56 25.06
C LYS A 350 -15.62 7.19 24.48
N PHE A 351 -15.48 7.02 23.15
CA PHE A 351 -15.72 5.75 22.49
C PHE A 351 -14.69 4.70 22.94
N ILE A 352 -13.41 5.06 22.96
CA ILE A 352 -12.33 4.19 23.45
C ILE A 352 -12.57 3.84 24.93
N ASP A 353 -12.86 4.82 25.80
CA ASP A 353 -13.09 4.62 27.24
C ASP A 353 -14.23 3.62 27.50
N THR A 354 -15.28 3.65 26.66
CA THR A 354 -16.44 2.77 26.80
C THR A 354 -16.13 1.31 26.47
N LEU A 355 -15.19 1.06 25.56
CA LEU A 355 -14.85 -0.28 25.06
C LEU A 355 -13.41 -0.71 25.41
N LEU A 356 -12.76 0.00 26.30
CA LEU A 356 -11.32 -0.11 26.57
C LEU A 356 -10.88 -1.54 26.97
N ASP A 357 -11.70 -2.23 27.71
CA ASP A 357 -11.41 -3.58 28.19
C ASP A 357 -11.98 -4.68 27.27
N GLU A 358 -12.85 -4.32 26.33
CA GLU A 358 -13.45 -5.27 25.37
C GLU A 358 -12.62 -5.39 24.08
N VAL A 359 -11.94 -4.31 23.67
CA VAL A 359 -11.11 -4.27 22.46
C VAL A 359 -9.66 -4.58 22.80
N TYR A 360 -9.06 -5.51 22.07
CA TYR A 360 -7.70 -5.95 22.34
C TYR A 360 -6.65 -4.86 22.15
N SER A 361 -6.76 -4.06 21.07
CA SER A 361 -5.84 -2.94 20.79
C SER A 361 -6.53 -1.85 19.97
N TRP A 362 -6.18 -0.62 20.27
CA TRP A 362 -6.60 0.57 19.53
C TRP A 362 -5.41 1.17 18.80
N GLU A 363 -5.59 1.54 17.56
CA GLU A 363 -4.60 2.21 16.71
C GLU A 363 -5.15 3.53 16.24
N ILE A 364 -4.44 4.62 16.53
CA ILE A 364 -4.90 5.97 16.21
C ILE A 364 -3.93 6.61 15.22
N TYR A 365 -4.39 6.85 14.00
CA TYR A 365 -3.55 7.33 12.91
C TYR A 365 -3.74 8.82 12.66
N PHE A 366 -2.63 9.55 12.70
CA PHE A 366 -2.53 10.96 12.32
C PHE A 366 -1.66 11.10 11.07
N MET A 367 -1.92 12.14 10.27
CA MET A 367 -1.23 12.38 9.00
C MET A 367 -0.50 13.73 9.00
N ILE A 368 0.60 13.79 8.24
CA ILE A 368 1.37 15.01 7.97
C ILE A 368 1.20 15.39 6.51
N GLY A 369 1.05 16.69 6.22
CA GLY A 369 0.89 17.22 4.87
C GLY A 369 -0.55 17.61 4.52
N LEU A 370 -1.45 17.66 5.49
CA LEU A 370 -2.85 18.03 5.32
C LEU A 370 -3.03 19.54 5.04
N PRO A 371 -4.15 19.96 4.41
CA PRO A 371 -4.46 21.37 4.22
C PRO A 371 -4.52 22.11 5.58
N ARG A 372 -3.94 23.31 5.64
CA ARG A 372 -3.85 24.17 6.85
C ARG A 372 -2.93 23.66 7.96
N GLN A 373 -2.28 22.54 7.77
CA GLN A 373 -1.37 22.00 8.76
C GLN A 373 -0.02 22.73 8.71
N THR A 374 0.46 23.18 9.85
CA THR A 374 1.77 23.82 10.02
C THR A 374 2.71 22.90 10.82
N ALA A 375 4.01 23.18 10.82
CA ALA A 375 4.95 22.46 11.66
C ALA A 375 4.58 22.54 13.16
N ALA A 376 4.04 23.66 13.61
CA ALA A 376 3.55 23.81 15.00
C ALA A 376 2.38 22.86 15.26
N SER A 377 1.37 22.81 14.37
CA SER A 377 0.22 21.92 14.56
C SER A 377 0.59 20.43 14.48
N VAL A 378 1.64 20.06 13.71
CA VAL A 378 2.16 18.69 13.73
C VAL A 378 2.80 18.36 15.09
N ARG A 379 3.58 19.28 15.67
CA ARG A 379 4.15 19.10 17.03
C ARG A 379 3.06 19.00 18.09
N GLU A 380 1.98 19.77 17.96
CA GLU A 380 0.80 19.65 18.83
C GLU A 380 0.12 18.27 18.66
N THR A 381 0.11 17.70 17.44
CA THR A 381 -0.35 16.31 17.26
C THR A 381 0.53 15.32 18.03
N VAL A 382 1.84 15.51 18.05
CA VAL A 382 2.75 14.67 18.87
C VAL A 382 2.46 14.83 20.36
N GLN A 383 2.17 16.04 20.83
CA GLN A 383 1.76 16.26 22.22
C GLN A 383 0.42 15.57 22.54
N TYR A 384 -0.51 15.57 21.59
CA TYR A 384 -1.76 14.82 21.74
C TYR A 384 -1.50 13.30 21.76
N CYS A 385 -0.58 12.79 20.96
CA CYS A 385 -0.14 11.40 21.06
C CYS A 385 0.45 11.09 22.45
N GLU A 386 1.25 11.99 23.03
CA GLU A 386 1.73 11.85 24.41
C GLU A 386 0.59 11.82 25.43
N HIS A 387 -0.44 12.66 25.24
CA HIS A 387 -1.65 12.63 26.08
C HIS A 387 -2.32 11.25 26.03
N LEU A 388 -2.52 10.67 24.84
CA LEU A 388 -3.10 9.33 24.71
C LEU A 388 -2.23 8.26 25.40
N LEU A 389 -0.92 8.26 25.18
CA LEU A 389 0.00 7.31 25.80
C LEU A 389 -0.01 7.42 27.34
N ARG A 390 -0.13 8.63 27.88
CA ARG A 390 -0.22 8.88 29.32
C ARG A 390 -1.57 8.46 29.90
N LYS A 391 -2.69 8.84 29.23
CA LYS A 391 -4.06 8.51 29.68
C LYS A 391 -4.28 7.00 29.69
N TYR A 392 -3.85 6.32 28.63
CA TYR A 392 -4.08 4.90 28.44
C TYR A 392 -2.86 4.03 28.79
N ARG A 393 -2.01 4.51 29.68
CA ARG A 393 -0.84 3.77 30.17
C ARG A 393 -1.26 2.38 30.67
N LYS A 394 -0.54 1.35 30.21
CA LYS A 394 -0.84 -0.08 30.44
C LYS A 394 -2.04 -0.63 29.65
N LYS A 395 -2.66 0.15 28.78
CA LYS A 395 -3.67 -0.29 27.83
C LYS A 395 -3.11 -0.20 26.42
N LYS A 396 -3.63 -0.99 25.52
CA LYS A 396 -3.13 -1.08 24.14
C LYS A 396 -3.78 0.01 23.25
N VAL A 397 -3.56 1.28 23.56
CA VAL A 397 -3.94 2.42 22.72
C VAL A 397 -2.68 3.04 22.14
N VAL A 398 -2.47 2.84 20.86
CA VAL A 398 -1.21 3.10 20.16
C VAL A 398 -1.40 4.20 19.12
N PRO A 399 -0.88 5.41 19.33
CA PRO A 399 -0.91 6.46 18.33
C PRO A 399 0.19 6.26 17.29
N PHE A 400 -0.13 6.67 16.04
CA PHE A 400 0.78 6.72 14.91
C PHE A 400 0.71 8.08 14.24
N ILE A 401 1.81 8.52 13.65
CA ILE A 401 1.89 9.73 12.85
C ILE A 401 2.66 9.43 11.59
N CYS A 402 2.05 9.66 10.43
CA CYS A 402 2.63 9.32 9.13
C CYS A 402 2.49 10.51 8.18
N PRO A 403 3.53 10.86 7.41
CA PRO A 403 3.34 11.78 6.29
C PRO A 403 2.45 11.14 5.22
N MET A 404 1.80 11.97 4.40
CA MET A 404 1.18 11.51 3.16
C MET A 404 2.29 11.10 2.20
N LEU A 405 2.56 9.82 2.13
CA LEU A 405 3.67 9.25 1.38
C LEU A 405 3.23 8.27 0.32
N PRO A 406 4.06 8.18 -0.68
CA PRO A 406 5.13 9.11 -1.10
C PRO A 406 4.57 10.28 -1.89
N PHE A 407 3.27 10.32 -2.16
CA PHE A 407 2.61 11.24 -3.08
C PHE A 407 1.28 11.72 -2.54
N LEU A 408 0.92 12.94 -2.91
CA LEU A 408 -0.49 13.30 -3.01
C LEU A 408 -1.06 12.56 -4.22
N ASP A 409 -2.11 11.77 -4.02
CA ASP A 409 -2.62 10.86 -5.04
C ASP A 409 -3.14 11.61 -6.28
N PRO A 410 -2.64 11.27 -7.49
CA PRO A 410 -3.22 11.76 -8.73
C PRO A 410 -4.70 11.41 -8.82
N GLY A 411 -5.51 12.37 -9.30
CA GLY A 411 -6.95 12.23 -9.35
C GLY A 411 -7.68 12.45 -8.02
N SER A 412 -6.97 12.70 -6.93
CA SER A 412 -7.60 13.20 -5.71
C SER A 412 -8.15 14.61 -5.92
N MET A 413 -9.11 15.02 -5.09
CA MET A 413 -9.72 16.35 -5.22
C MET A 413 -8.69 17.47 -5.05
N ILE A 414 -7.71 17.30 -4.15
CA ILE A 414 -6.62 18.26 -3.97
C ILE A 414 -5.70 18.26 -5.18
N TYR A 415 -5.29 17.10 -5.67
CA TYR A 415 -4.39 17.02 -6.81
C TYR A 415 -4.95 17.72 -8.06
N ASP A 416 -6.24 17.49 -8.34
CA ASP A 416 -6.92 18.11 -9.48
C ASP A 416 -7.12 19.63 -9.32
N ASN A 417 -7.18 20.13 -8.09
CA ASN A 417 -7.49 21.52 -7.76
C ASN A 417 -6.47 22.10 -6.76
N ALA A 418 -5.19 21.83 -6.98
CA ALA A 418 -4.13 22.03 -6.01
C ALA A 418 -4.08 23.45 -5.43
N GLU A 419 -4.08 24.47 -6.28
CA GLU A 419 -4.04 25.88 -5.87
C GLU A 419 -5.19 26.26 -4.93
N LYS A 420 -6.41 25.81 -5.25
CA LYS A 420 -7.60 26.04 -4.42
C LYS A 420 -7.42 25.53 -2.99
N TRP A 421 -6.67 24.45 -2.83
CA TRP A 421 -6.42 23.80 -1.54
C TRP A 421 -5.11 24.22 -0.89
N GLY A 422 -4.35 25.13 -1.55
CA GLY A 422 -3.07 25.62 -1.06
C GLY A 422 -1.93 24.63 -1.25
N TYR A 423 -1.96 23.87 -2.34
CA TYR A 423 -0.91 22.95 -2.73
C TYR A 423 -0.23 23.41 -4.00
N ARG A 424 1.05 23.11 -4.12
CA ARG A 424 1.84 23.17 -5.34
C ARG A 424 2.24 21.75 -5.71
N ILE A 425 1.99 21.38 -6.97
CA ILE A 425 2.31 20.04 -7.50
C ILE A 425 3.56 20.16 -8.39
N PHE A 426 4.57 19.35 -8.09
CA PHE A 426 5.85 19.31 -8.82
C PHE A 426 5.84 18.33 -9.99
N HIS A 427 5.16 17.19 -9.82
CA HIS A 427 5.10 16.13 -10.81
C HIS A 427 3.65 15.89 -11.18
N ARG A 428 3.31 16.02 -12.48
CA ARG A 428 1.93 15.84 -12.97
C ARG A 428 1.81 14.71 -13.98
N SER A 429 2.80 14.50 -14.84
CA SER A 429 2.78 13.39 -15.78
C SER A 429 3.31 12.10 -15.16
N LEU A 430 2.91 10.96 -15.71
CA LEU A 430 3.42 9.66 -15.29
C LEU A 430 4.95 9.59 -15.41
N GLU A 431 5.52 10.14 -16.50
CA GLU A 431 6.97 10.13 -16.71
C GLU A 431 7.70 10.98 -15.66
N GLN A 432 7.15 12.14 -15.26
CA GLN A 432 7.72 12.93 -14.18
C GLN A 432 7.75 12.15 -12.86
N HIS A 433 6.67 11.43 -12.53
CA HIS A 433 6.64 10.56 -11.35
C HIS A 433 7.63 9.40 -11.47
N ARG A 434 7.72 8.78 -12.65
CA ARG A 434 8.66 7.70 -12.92
C ARG A 434 10.10 8.12 -12.69
N GLN A 435 10.47 9.30 -13.18
CA GLN A 435 11.80 9.89 -12.99
C GLN A 435 12.03 10.30 -11.54
N ALA A 436 11.03 10.87 -10.88
CA ALA A 436 11.12 11.23 -9.46
C ALA A 436 11.41 10.03 -8.55
N LEU A 437 10.88 8.84 -8.89
CA LEU A 437 11.17 7.60 -8.13
C LEU A 437 12.66 7.22 -8.16
N LEU A 438 13.40 7.66 -9.16
CA LEU A 438 14.84 7.45 -9.31
C LEU A 438 15.68 8.53 -8.62
N SER A 439 15.06 9.53 -7.99
CA SER A 439 15.79 10.55 -7.25
C SER A 439 16.52 9.97 -6.04
N MET A 440 17.71 10.50 -5.79
CA MET A 440 18.57 10.06 -4.69
C MET A 440 17.89 10.26 -3.33
N SER A 441 17.19 11.37 -3.15
CA SER A 441 16.43 11.71 -1.94
C SER A 441 14.93 11.43 -2.12
N TRP A 442 14.28 10.90 -1.09
CA TRP A 442 12.82 10.78 -1.09
C TRP A 442 12.11 12.15 -1.03
N LYS A 443 12.78 13.19 -0.56
CA LYS A 443 12.30 14.55 -0.63
C LYS A 443 11.91 14.92 -2.08
N ASP A 444 12.75 14.57 -3.05
CA ASP A 444 12.51 14.86 -4.46
C ASP A 444 11.43 13.97 -5.09
N ARG A 445 11.06 12.87 -4.42
CA ARG A 445 9.94 12.02 -4.83
C ARG A 445 8.58 12.58 -4.41
N LEU A 446 8.54 13.44 -3.37
CA LEU A 446 7.30 14.12 -3.01
C LEU A 446 6.82 14.96 -4.19
N ASN A 447 5.62 14.67 -4.68
CA ASN A 447 5.05 15.40 -5.80
C ASN A 447 4.37 16.71 -5.39
N TYR A 448 4.40 17.09 -4.11
CA TYR A 448 3.69 18.25 -3.59
C TYR A 448 4.46 18.98 -2.48
N GLU A 449 4.08 20.21 -2.28
CA GLU A 449 4.23 20.98 -1.04
C GLU A 449 2.94 21.72 -0.75
N THR A 450 2.80 22.27 0.44
CA THR A 450 1.65 23.10 0.83
C THR A 450 2.10 24.53 1.08
N LYS A 451 1.19 25.49 1.06
CA LYS A 451 1.50 26.88 1.44
C LYS A 451 1.86 27.06 2.92
N TRP A 452 1.70 25.99 3.73
CA TRP A 452 1.98 25.99 5.17
C TRP A 452 3.22 25.16 5.53
N LEU A 453 3.65 24.26 4.65
CA LEU A 453 4.82 23.39 4.81
C LEU A 453 5.47 23.22 3.43
N SER A 454 6.69 23.70 3.28
CA SER A 454 7.53 23.38 2.12
C SER A 454 7.89 21.89 2.11
N ARG A 455 8.43 21.41 0.98
CA ARG A 455 8.92 20.00 0.90
C ARG A 455 9.96 19.69 1.97
N GLU A 456 10.85 20.62 2.26
CA GLU A 456 11.88 20.47 3.30
C GLU A 456 11.25 20.39 4.68
N GLU A 457 10.35 21.30 5.00
CA GLU A 457 9.63 21.28 6.28
C GLU A 457 8.78 20.02 6.45
N LEU A 458 8.16 19.50 5.37
CA LEU A 458 7.42 18.22 5.39
C LEU A 458 8.33 17.06 5.79
N VAL A 459 9.54 17.01 5.21
CA VAL A 459 10.55 16.00 5.53
C VAL A 459 11.01 16.13 6.97
N ASP A 460 11.43 17.32 7.37
CA ASP A 460 11.97 17.57 8.69
C ASP A 460 10.98 17.27 9.79
N VAL A 461 9.76 17.81 9.69
CA VAL A 461 8.72 17.58 10.70
C VAL A 461 8.26 16.13 10.75
N SER A 462 8.34 15.38 9.62
CA SER A 462 8.03 13.95 9.60
C SER A 462 9.05 13.17 10.43
N TYR A 463 10.35 13.37 10.21
CA TYR A 463 11.39 12.70 11.01
C TYR A 463 11.38 13.13 12.46
N GLU A 464 11.18 14.44 12.73
CA GLU A 464 11.06 14.97 14.09
C GLU A 464 9.92 14.26 14.86
N SER A 465 8.75 14.15 14.21
CA SER A 465 7.56 13.56 14.82
C SER A 465 7.71 12.05 15.06
N VAL A 466 8.25 11.32 14.08
CA VAL A 466 8.49 9.87 14.19
C VAL A 466 9.47 9.59 15.33
N ARG A 467 10.58 10.33 15.38
CA ARG A 467 11.58 10.18 16.43
C ARG A 467 11.01 10.49 17.82
N ALA A 468 10.29 11.60 17.93
CA ALA A 468 9.66 12.00 19.19
C ALA A 468 8.64 10.95 19.67
N LEU A 469 7.77 10.48 18.76
CA LEU A 469 6.77 9.49 19.12
C LEU A 469 7.39 8.13 19.50
N THR A 470 8.46 7.70 18.83
CA THR A 470 9.22 6.50 19.21
C THR A 470 9.75 6.59 20.64
N MET A 471 10.36 7.73 21.00
CA MET A 471 10.84 7.96 22.36
C MET A 471 9.71 8.04 23.39
N LEU A 472 8.56 8.62 23.03
CA LEU A 472 7.38 8.68 23.90
C LEU A 472 6.79 7.29 24.12
N LYS A 473 6.70 6.45 23.09
CA LYS A 473 6.26 5.06 23.23
C LYS A 473 7.15 4.27 24.21
N ASN A 474 8.45 4.47 24.16
CA ASN A 474 9.39 3.90 25.13
C ASN A 474 9.15 4.48 26.56
N LYS A 475 9.12 5.81 26.70
CA LYS A 475 8.86 6.48 27.98
C LYS A 475 7.62 5.97 28.70
N TYR A 476 6.58 5.60 27.96
CA TYR A 476 5.32 5.07 28.50
C TYR A 476 5.25 3.53 28.52
N GLY A 477 6.35 2.85 28.22
CA GLY A 477 6.49 1.38 28.33
C GLY A 477 5.81 0.61 27.22
N MET A 478 5.62 1.23 26.05
CA MET A 478 5.08 0.56 24.86
C MET A 478 6.15 -0.02 23.93
N LEU A 479 7.36 0.50 23.97
CA LEU A 479 8.51 -0.01 23.23
C LEU A 479 9.65 -0.33 24.18
N PRO A 480 10.30 -1.49 24.05
CA PRO A 480 11.53 -1.84 24.75
C PRO A 480 12.70 -0.91 24.37
N ASP A 481 13.67 -0.75 25.28
CA ASP A 481 14.84 0.12 25.08
C ASP A 481 15.60 -0.24 23.80
N GLY A 482 15.95 -1.51 23.60
CA GLY A 482 16.72 -1.96 22.43
C GLY A 482 16.01 -1.69 21.09
N ILE A 483 14.68 -1.80 21.05
CA ILE A 483 13.88 -1.45 19.86
C ILE A 483 13.91 0.05 19.63
N THR A 484 13.75 0.82 20.69
CA THR A 484 13.77 2.28 20.63
C THR A 484 15.11 2.78 20.12
N GLU A 485 16.22 2.26 20.65
CA GLU A 485 17.57 2.59 20.20
C GLU A 485 17.78 2.26 18.74
N MET A 486 17.35 1.07 18.30
CA MET A 486 17.43 0.65 16.90
C MET A 486 16.63 1.59 15.99
N MET A 487 15.36 1.90 16.33
CA MET A 487 14.51 2.77 15.52
C MET A 487 15.04 4.21 15.48
N VAL A 488 15.44 4.76 16.60
CA VAL A 488 16.04 6.11 16.68
C VAL A 488 17.33 6.16 15.89
N GLY A 489 18.20 5.17 16.03
CA GLY A 489 19.45 5.06 15.26
C GLY A 489 19.21 5.02 13.75
N LEU A 490 18.17 4.30 13.31
CA LEU A 490 17.77 4.25 11.91
C LEU A 490 17.27 5.62 11.41
N ILE A 491 16.44 6.29 12.17
CA ILE A 491 15.91 7.62 11.85
C ILE A 491 17.07 8.62 11.74
N ASP A 492 17.96 8.64 12.72
CA ASP A 492 19.10 9.57 12.77
C ASP A 492 20.09 9.29 11.63
N SER A 493 20.36 8.02 11.31
CA SER A 493 21.19 7.62 10.17
C SER A 493 20.60 8.05 8.83
N THR A 494 19.28 7.88 8.67
CA THR A 494 18.58 8.32 7.45
C THR A 494 18.65 9.83 7.29
N ARG A 495 18.39 10.59 8.35
CA ARG A 495 18.52 12.06 8.34
C ARG A 495 19.93 12.51 8.01
N GLY A 496 20.92 11.84 8.55
CA GLY A 496 22.34 12.10 8.23
C GLY A 496 22.62 11.95 6.73
N LEU A 497 22.17 10.83 6.14
CA LEU A 497 22.33 10.59 4.69
C LEU A 497 21.57 11.61 3.85
N LEU A 498 20.35 12.01 4.24
CA LEU A 498 19.61 13.07 3.54
C LEU A 498 20.36 14.40 3.54
N GLY A 499 20.93 14.79 4.69
CA GLY A 499 21.77 16.00 4.77
C GLY A 499 23.03 15.92 3.90
N GLU A 500 23.66 14.74 3.79
CA GLU A 500 24.80 14.54 2.88
C GLU A 500 24.38 14.59 1.41
N ILE A 501 23.19 14.06 1.05
CA ILE A 501 22.63 14.15 -0.29
C ILE A 501 22.37 15.62 -0.65
N ASP A 502 21.72 16.39 0.23
CA ASP A 502 21.46 17.81 0.00
C ASP A 502 22.76 18.61 -0.18
N ALA A 503 23.76 18.36 0.67
CA ALA A 503 25.08 18.98 0.53
C ALA A 503 25.75 18.63 -0.79
N TYR A 504 25.69 17.35 -1.20
CA TYR A 504 26.23 16.89 -2.49
C TYR A 504 25.52 17.53 -3.68
N GLN A 505 24.19 17.60 -3.66
CA GLN A 505 23.41 18.22 -4.73
C GLN A 505 23.73 19.71 -4.87
N GLY A 506 23.97 20.42 -3.77
CA GLY A 506 24.37 21.83 -3.74
C GLY A 506 25.82 22.12 -4.16
N MET A 507 26.67 21.09 -4.35
CA MET A 507 28.06 21.31 -4.75
C MET A 507 28.18 21.71 -6.22
N PRO A 508 29.11 22.62 -6.57
CA PRO A 508 29.44 22.89 -7.97
C PRO A 508 30.05 21.65 -8.64
N GLU A 509 29.77 21.51 -9.94
CA GLU A 509 30.34 20.40 -10.74
C GLU A 509 31.88 20.46 -10.75
N GLY A 510 32.50 19.29 -10.68
CA GLY A 510 33.95 19.16 -10.72
C GLY A 510 34.50 17.96 -9.93
N PRO A 511 35.82 17.72 -9.98
CA PRO A 511 36.47 16.53 -9.39
C PRO A 511 36.15 16.33 -7.89
N LYS A 512 35.95 17.42 -7.16
CA LYS A 512 35.61 17.35 -5.72
C LYS A 512 34.20 16.76 -5.54
N LYS A 513 33.23 17.18 -6.35
CA LYS A 513 31.86 16.64 -6.33
C LYS A 513 31.85 15.17 -6.72
N GLU A 514 32.60 14.80 -7.75
CA GLU A 514 32.76 13.41 -8.17
C GLU A 514 33.30 12.53 -7.05
N GLY A 515 34.36 12.95 -6.39
CA GLY A 515 34.94 12.21 -5.25
C GLY A 515 34.00 12.05 -4.07
N VAL A 516 33.25 13.12 -3.72
CA VAL A 516 32.22 13.05 -2.66
C VAL A 516 31.08 12.13 -3.10
N GLY A 517 30.67 12.20 -4.37
CA GLY A 517 29.60 11.37 -4.92
C GLY A 517 29.89 9.88 -4.84
N LEU A 518 31.11 9.44 -5.13
CA LEU A 518 31.51 8.03 -4.99
C LEU A 518 31.38 7.53 -3.55
N GLY A 519 31.86 8.32 -2.58
CA GLY A 519 31.73 7.97 -1.17
C GLY A 519 30.28 7.93 -0.69
N LEU A 520 29.46 8.87 -1.14
CA LEU A 520 28.03 8.94 -0.80
C LEU A 520 27.27 7.74 -1.38
N ARG A 521 27.48 7.40 -2.65
CA ARG A 521 26.88 6.22 -3.29
C ARG A 521 27.20 4.92 -2.57
N ALA A 522 28.46 4.73 -2.16
CA ALA A 522 28.84 3.56 -1.37
C ALA A 522 28.06 3.46 -0.05
N ARG A 523 27.85 4.58 0.65
CA ARG A 523 27.04 4.62 1.88
C ARG A 523 25.57 4.36 1.62
N ILE A 524 25.00 4.91 0.55
CA ILE A 524 23.61 4.64 0.13
C ILE A 524 23.43 3.15 -0.14
N LEU A 525 24.32 2.53 -0.92
CA LEU A 525 24.26 1.10 -1.22
C LEU A 525 24.35 0.24 0.06
N GLN A 526 25.25 0.58 0.97
CA GLN A 526 25.38 -0.09 2.26
C GLN A 526 24.10 0.03 3.09
N TYR A 527 23.53 1.23 3.19
CA TYR A 527 22.26 1.49 3.88
C TYR A 527 21.14 0.65 3.28
N ASN A 528 20.96 0.69 1.96
CA ASN A 528 19.93 -0.07 1.26
C ASN A 528 20.04 -1.57 1.53
N ARG A 529 21.26 -2.13 1.45
CA ARG A 529 21.52 -3.55 1.75
C ARG A 529 21.14 -3.93 3.18
N GLN A 530 21.43 -3.06 4.14
CA GLN A 530 21.05 -3.27 5.54
C GLN A 530 19.52 -3.25 5.71
N GLN A 531 18.82 -2.29 5.08
CA GLN A 531 17.37 -2.20 5.11
C GLN A 531 16.72 -3.46 4.50
N PHE A 532 17.15 -3.88 3.32
CA PHE A 532 16.61 -5.09 2.69
C PHE A 532 16.90 -6.37 3.48
N LYS A 533 18.07 -6.44 4.15
CA LYS A 533 18.37 -7.55 5.06
C LYS A 533 17.40 -7.56 6.25
N MET A 534 17.10 -6.42 6.83
CA MET A 534 16.15 -6.29 7.93
C MET A 534 14.74 -6.69 7.49
N VAL A 535 14.26 -6.19 6.35
CA VAL A 535 12.94 -6.57 5.80
C VAL A 535 12.87 -8.07 5.53
N ARG A 536 13.92 -8.67 4.95
CA ARG A 536 13.98 -10.13 4.73
C ARG A 536 13.91 -10.94 6.02
N SER A 537 14.58 -10.49 7.08
CA SER A 537 14.52 -11.17 8.38
C SER A 537 13.12 -11.14 8.99
N GLN A 538 12.33 -10.12 8.66
CA GLN A 538 10.96 -9.96 9.09
C GLN A 538 9.95 -10.72 8.20
N GLN A 539 10.30 -11.01 6.94
CA GLN A 539 9.46 -11.78 6.00
C GLN A 539 9.52 -13.30 6.19
N ARG A 540 10.41 -13.83 7.02
CA ARG A 540 10.27 -15.22 7.46
C ARG A 540 8.92 -15.35 8.17
N PRO A 541 8.25 -16.55 8.15
CA PRO A 541 6.85 -16.71 8.55
C PRO A 541 6.59 -16.49 10.04
N VAL A 542 7.24 -15.51 10.59
CA VAL A 542 6.85 -14.87 11.82
C VAL A 542 5.77 -13.88 11.40
N ASP A 543 4.54 -14.18 11.76
CA ASP A 543 3.42 -13.26 11.67
C ASP A 543 3.87 -11.88 12.22
N LEU A 544 4.06 -10.89 11.34
CA LEU A 544 4.51 -9.56 11.76
C LEU A 544 3.46 -8.87 12.64
N GLY A 545 2.17 -9.17 12.42
CA GLY A 545 1.11 -8.82 13.35
C GLY A 545 1.32 -9.49 14.71
N PHE A 546 1.87 -10.70 14.75
CA PHE A 546 2.25 -11.41 15.95
C PHE A 546 3.52 -10.82 16.59
N ALA A 547 4.59 -10.56 15.83
CA ALA A 547 5.81 -9.92 16.33
C ALA A 547 5.51 -8.54 16.92
N ARG A 548 4.70 -7.73 16.23
CA ARG A 548 4.20 -6.44 16.71
C ARG A 548 3.46 -6.54 18.04
N ARG A 549 2.68 -7.60 18.23
CA ARG A 549 1.89 -7.80 19.45
C ARG A 549 2.66 -8.50 20.55
N GLN A 550 3.65 -9.30 20.20
CA GLN A 550 4.61 -9.84 21.16
C GLN A 550 5.51 -8.74 21.74
N TRP A 551 5.76 -7.65 21.01
CA TRP A 551 6.46 -6.48 21.59
C TRP A 551 5.70 -5.89 22.78
N PHE A 552 4.38 -6.05 22.80
CA PHE A 552 3.55 -5.62 23.90
C PHE A 552 3.36 -6.68 24.98
N ASP A 553 3.55 -7.95 24.65
CA ASP A 553 3.24 -9.05 25.57
C ASP A 553 4.48 -9.65 26.27
N THR A 554 5.67 -9.73 25.63
CA THR A 554 6.92 -10.18 26.29
C THR A 554 8.20 -9.78 25.55
N ASP A 555 9.23 -9.33 26.28
CA ASP A 555 10.60 -9.08 25.77
C ASP A 555 11.28 -10.35 25.20
N GLU A 556 10.99 -11.55 25.77
CA GLU A 556 11.59 -12.81 25.34
C GLU A 556 11.22 -13.22 23.91
N ALA A 557 10.00 -12.95 23.49
CA ALA A 557 9.53 -13.34 22.16
C ALA A 557 10.17 -12.46 21.08
N PHE A 558 10.40 -11.17 21.38
CA PHE A 558 11.13 -10.27 20.49
C PHE A 558 12.60 -10.66 20.33
N GLN A 559 13.27 -11.03 21.42
CA GLN A 559 14.67 -11.47 21.39
C GLN A 559 14.84 -12.72 20.50
N ARG A 560 13.87 -13.62 20.43
CA ARG A 560 13.89 -14.79 19.52
C ARG A 560 13.79 -14.41 18.04
N VAL A 561 13.05 -13.34 17.72
CA VAL A 561 12.88 -12.85 16.34
C VAL A 561 14.12 -12.12 15.84
N MET A 562 14.82 -11.42 16.76
CA MET A 562 16.01 -10.61 16.45
C MET A 562 17.33 -11.37 16.54
N GLN A 563 17.36 -12.57 17.11
CA GLN A 563 18.57 -13.40 17.09
C GLN A 563 18.79 -13.94 15.68
N PRO A 564 19.96 -13.70 15.05
CA PRO A 564 20.30 -14.37 13.81
C PRO A 564 20.26 -15.87 14.08
N SER A 565 19.44 -16.62 13.32
CA SER A 565 19.49 -18.07 13.36
C SER A 565 20.94 -18.48 13.08
N ALA A 566 21.60 -19.04 14.08
CA ALA A 566 22.83 -19.79 13.88
C ALA A 566 22.51 -20.95 12.92
N ALA A 567 22.89 -20.80 11.66
CA ALA A 567 23.10 -21.85 10.67
C ALA A 567 23.97 -21.28 9.55
#